data_1a5baa1b516a7570b76df73f071f8bca
#
_entry.id   1a5baa1b516a7570b76df73f071f8bca
#
_cell.length_a   1.000
_cell.length_b   1.000
_cell.length_c   1.000
_cell.angle_alpha   90.00
_cell.angle_beta   90.00
_cell.angle_gamma   90.00
#
_symmetry.space_group_name_H-M   'P 1'
#
loop_
_entity.id
_entity.type
_entity.pdbx_description
1 polymer ?
#
loop_
_entity_poly.entity_id
_entity_poly.type
_entity_poly.pdbx_seq_one_letter_code
_entity_poly.pdbx_strand_id
1 'polypeptide(L)'
;MSSDGLRLVPISHAKEFAAEALSWSLKLWGEGKDEFTSEDWRGFYSRTLNSDYENWDFNGIDQELLFMVLRNNKDGQEVVASIALCDFDDFEEFRQYKPWIAAFVVREDLRGTGIGSQVLKLIEQKAIEFGIKRVYLWTEESRNYYAKRGYQYIKKC
;
A
#
# COMPACT_ATOMS: atom_id res chain seq x y z
N MET A 1 -16.67 -9.67 -13.19
CA MET A 1 -15.31 -9.50 -13.64
C MET A 1 -14.51 -8.73 -12.63
N SER A 2 -13.45 -9.31 -12.23
CA SER A 2 -12.60 -8.62 -11.29
C SER A 2 -11.96 -7.43 -12.00
N SER A 3 -11.84 -6.38 -11.34
CA SER A 3 -11.05 -5.18 -11.55
C SER A 3 -10.17 -5.15 -12.81
N ASP A 4 -10.76 -5.46 -13.97
CA ASP A 4 -10.04 -5.43 -15.27
C ASP A 4 -8.71 -6.18 -15.23
N GLY A 5 -8.70 -7.30 -14.50
CA GLY A 5 -7.51 -8.12 -14.42
C GLY A 5 -6.44 -7.62 -13.47
N LEU A 6 -6.74 -6.66 -12.61
CA LEU A 6 -5.79 -6.24 -11.58
C LEU A 6 -5.64 -7.34 -10.53
N ARG A 7 -4.40 -7.58 -10.10
CA ARG A 7 -4.08 -8.57 -9.08
C ARG A 7 -3.18 -7.96 -8.01
N LEU A 8 -3.50 -8.27 -6.76
CA LEU A 8 -2.69 -7.86 -5.63
C LEU A 8 -1.71 -8.99 -5.34
N VAL A 9 -0.42 -8.73 -5.48
CA VAL A 9 0.63 -9.74 -5.33
C VAL A 9 1.63 -9.26 -4.29
N PRO A 10 1.93 -10.06 -3.24
CA PRO A 10 2.93 -9.63 -2.27
C PRO A 10 4.27 -9.39 -2.97
N ILE A 11 4.99 -8.36 -2.53
CA ILE A 11 6.23 -7.97 -3.21
C ILE A 11 7.26 -9.10 -3.23
N SER A 12 7.23 -9.98 -2.23
CA SER A 12 8.14 -11.11 -2.21
C SER A 12 7.90 -12.07 -3.38
N HIS A 13 6.71 -12.04 -3.96
CA HIS A 13 6.35 -12.83 -5.16
C HIS A 13 6.40 -12.01 -6.44
N ALA A 14 6.83 -10.76 -6.38
CA ALA A 14 6.84 -9.85 -7.52
C ALA A 14 8.08 -8.95 -7.49
N LYS A 15 9.22 -9.54 -7.14
CA LYS A 15 10.47 -8.80 -6.88
C LYS A 15 10.95 -8.01 -8.08
N GLU A 16 10.67 -8.48 -9.29
CA GLU A 16 11.11 -7.80 -10.52
C GLU A 16 10.48 -6.41 -10.69
N PHE A 17 9.40 -6.13 -9.97
CA PHE A 17 8.71 -4.83 -10.07
C PHE A 17 9.09 -3.86 -8.94
N ALA A 18 9.92 -4.32 -8.00
CA ALA A 18 10.22 -3.54 -6.81
C ALA A 18 10.91 -2.21 -7.10
N ALA A 19 11.88 -2.22 -8.01
CA ALA A 19 12.65 -1.01 -8.31
C ALA A 19 11.75 0.07 -8.91
N GLU A 20 10.86 -0.30 -9.80
CA GLU A 20 9.94 0.66 -10.41
C GLU A 20 9.01 1.28 -9.36
N ALA A 21 8.38 0.45 -8.53
CA ALA A 21 7.46 0.95 -7.50
C ALA A 21 8.18 1.80 -6.45
N LEU A 22 9.38 1.39 -6.06
CA LEU A 22 10.20 2.18 -5.13
C LEU A 22 10.46 3.58 -5.70
N SER A 23 10.74 3.67 -6.99
CA SER A 23 11.00 4.96 -7.61
C SER A 23 9.81 5.91 -7.48
N TRP A 24 8.59 5.40 -7.51
CA TRP A 24 7.39 6.24 -7.32
C TRP A 24 7.34 6.81 -5.90
N SER A 25 7.61 5.99 -4.91
CA SER A 25 7.60 6.43 -3.51
C SER A 25 8.69 7.45 -3.25
N LEU A 26 9.88 7.23 -3.82
CA LEU A 26 10.98 8.18 -3.67
C LEU A 26 10.65 9.53 -4.31
N LYS A 27 10.01 9.51 -5.47
CA LYS A 27 9.62 10.74 -6.14
C LYS A 27 8.59 11.54 -5.35
N LEU A 28 7.62 10.85 -4.73
CA LEU A 28 6.55 11.51 -4.01
C LEU A 28 6.94 11.92 -2.60
N TRP A 29 7.73 11.11 -1.91
CA TRP A 29 7.95 11.27 -0.48
C TRP A 29 9.41 11.22 -0.04
N GLY A 30 10.30 10.75 -0.89
CA GLY A 30 11.67 10.44 -0.47
C GLY A 30 12.58 11.63 -0.28
N GLU A 31 12.41 12.67 -1.09
CA GLU A 31 13.31 13.83 -1.06
C GLU A 31 12.65 15.00 -0.37
N GLY A 32 13.37 15.63 0.54
CA GLY A 32 12.89 16.80 1.24
C GLY A 32 11.75 16.56 2.20
N LYS A 33 11.46 15.31 2.52
CA LYS A 33 10.43 14.96 3.49
C LYS A 33 11.10 14.60 4.80
N ASP A 34 10.54 15.11 5.88
CA ASP A 34 11.25 15.15 7.14
C ASP A 34 11.33 13.83 7.89
N GLU A 35 10.30 13.01 7.84
CA GLU A 35 10.20 11.88 8.74
C GLU A 35 10.55 10.54 8.13
N PHE A 36 10.31 10.38 6.84
CA PHE A 36 10.61 9.13 6.17
C PHE A 36 11.52 9.42 4.99
N THR A 37 12.80 9.13 5.16
CA THR A 37 13.83 9.47 4.18
C THR A 37 13.85 8.48 3.03
N SER A 38 14.63 8.79 1.99
CA SER A 38 14.83 7.84 0.89
C SER A 38 15.47 6.54 1.38
N GLU A 39 16.35 6.62 2.36
CA GLU A 39 16.94 5.43 2.95
C GLU A 39 15.91 4.59 3.70
N ASP A 40 14.97 5.23 4.41
CA ASP A 40 13.88 4.55 5.08
C ASP A 40 13.00 3.82 4.07
N TRP A 41 12.73 4.42 2.92
CA TRP A 41 11.97 3.76 1.86
C TRP A 41 12.67 2.53 1.33
N ARG A 42 13.98 2.63 1.11
CA ARG A 42 14.76 1.49 0.65
C ARG A 42 14.77 0.37 1.67
N GLY A 43 14.88 0.74 2.96
CA GLY A 43 14.82 -0.23 4.05
C GLY A 43 13.48 -0.94 4.11
N PHE A 44 12.38 -0.19 3.98
CA PHE A 44 11.04 -0.74 3.96
C PHE A 44 10.87 -1.76 2.83
N TYR A 45 11.30 -1.38 1.62
CA TYR A 45 11.22 -2.30 0.49
C TYR A 45 12.08 -3.54 0.69
N SER A 46 13.28 -3.37 1.23
CA SER A 46 14.18 -4.49 1.49
C SER A 46 13.56 -5.48 2.49
N ARG A 47 12.98 -4.98 3.58
CA ARG A 47 12.36 -5.85 4.58
C ARG A 47 11.16 -6.61 4.00
N THR A 48 10.33 -5.90 3.23
CA THR A 48 9.11 -6.52 2.68
C THR A 48 9.42 -7.51 1.56
N LEU A 49 10.48 -7.28 0.79
CA LEU A 49 10.93 -8.23 -0.23
C LEU A 49 11.27 -9.59 0.35
N ASN A 50 11.69 -9.62 1.60
CA ASN A 50 12.13 -10.84 2.27
C ASN A 50 11.08 -11.42 3.21
N SER A 51 9.85 -10.89 3.17
CA SER A 51 8.79 -11.36 4.05
C SER A 51 8.33 -12.77 3.67
N ASP A 52 7.89 -13.52 4.67
CA ASP A 52 7.33 -14.86 4.46
C ASP A 52 5.82 -14.75 4.38
N TYR A 53 5.35 -14.45 3.18
CA TYR A 53 3.93 -14.18 2.96
C TYR A 53 3.05 -15.41 3.27
N GLU A 54 3.50 -16.61 2.94
CA GLU A 54 2.72 -17.82 3.14
C GLU A 54 2.40 -18.08 4.60
N ASN A 55 3.26 -17.64 5.50
CA ASN A 55 3.08 -17.82 6.94
C ASN A 55 2.75 -16.52 7.67
N TRP A 56 2.27 -15.52 6.93
CA TRP A 56 2.03 -14.18 7.47
C TRP A 56 0.80 -14.15 8.37
N ASP A 57 0.91 -13.46 9.52
CA ASP A 57 -0.26 -13.07 10.30
C ASP A 57 0.05 -11.74 11.00
N PHE A 58 -1.01 -11.03 11.37
CA PHE A 58 -0.88 -9.72 11.98
C PHE A 58 -0.90 -9.75 13.51
N ASN A 59 -0.42 -10.82 14.11
CA ASN A 59 -0.36 -10.94 15.57
C ASN A 59 0.95 -10.46 16.17
N GLY A 60 1.94 -10.18 15.33
CA GLY A 60 3.24 -9.71 15.80
C GLY A 60 3.31 -8.20 15.97
N ILE A 61 4.51 -7.72 16.27
CA ILE A 61 4.81 -6.30 16.43
C ILE A 61 5.54 -5.83 15.19
N ASP A 62 5.32 -4.58 14.78
CA ASP A 62 5.99 -3.96 13.64
C ASP A 62 5.82 -4.75 12.34
N GLN A 63 4.62 -5.24 12.11
CA GLN A 63 4.30 -6.01 10.91
C GLN A 63 4.18 -5.09 9.70
N GLU A 64 4.79 -5.49 8.60
CA GLU A 64 4.74 -4.74 7.34
C GLU A 64 4.50 -5.71 6.20
N LEU A 65 3.57 -5.39 5.33
CA LEU A 65 3.27 -6.23 4.17
C LEU A 65 2.98 -5.35 2.97
N LEU A 66 3.86 -5.40 1.98
CA LEU A 66 3.75 -4.55 0.79
C LEU A 66 3.31 -5.39 -0.39
N PHE A 67 2.37 -4.86 -1.15
CA PHE A 67 1.86 -5.52 -2.35
C PHE A 67 2.14 -4.69 -3.59
N MET A 68 2.43 -5.39 -4.67
CA MET A 68 2.42 -4.82 -6.00
C MET A 68 1.08 -5.13 -6.64
N VAL A 69 0.51 -4.18 -7.37
CA VAL A 69 -0.71 -4.41 -8.12
C VAL A 69 -0.32 -4.59 -9.57
N LEU A 70 -0.59 -5.75 -10.12
CA LEU A 70 -0.15 -6.15 -11.44
C LEU A 70 -1.33 -6.27 -12.40
N ARG A 71 -1.03 -6.04 -13.66
CA ARG A 71 -1.99 -6.17 -14.74
C ARG A 71 -1.27 -6.79 -15.95
N ASN A 72 -1.98 -7.62 -16.72
CA ASN A 72 -1.42 -8.15 -17.95
C ASN A 72 -1.39 -7.09 -19.03
N ASN A 73 -0.36 -7.12 -19.85
CA ASN A 73 -0.28 -6.30 -21.05
C ASN A 73 0.20 -7.15 -22.22
N LYS A 74 0.48 -6.55 -23.37
CA LYS A 74 0.88 -7.29 -24.57
C LYS A 74 2.15 -8.10 -24.37
N ASP A 75 3.05 -7.62 -23.53
CA ASP A 75 4.38 -8.18 -23.38
C ASP A 75 4.52 -9.01 -22.09
N GLY A 76 3.43 -9.23 -21.36
CA GLY A 76 3.46 -9.98 -20.12
C GLY A 76 2.70 -9.26 -19.02
N GLN A 77 3.40 -8.82 -17.99
CA GLN A 77 2.81 -8.15 -16.84
C GLN A 77 3.46 -6.80 -16.61
N GLU A 78 2.69 -5.88 -16.03
CA GLU A 78 3.21 -4.59 -15.60
C GLU A 78 2.69 -4.26 -14.21
N VAL A 79 3.47 -3.49 -13.46
CA VAL A 79 3.03 -2.99 -12.15
C VAL A 79 2.33 -1.65 -12.36
N VAL A 80 1.14 -1.51 -11.77
CA VAL A 80 0.33 -0.29 -11.94
C VAL A 80 0.15 0.46 -10.64
N ALA A 81 0.40 -0.17 -9.50
CA ALA A 81 0.27 0.48 -8.20
C ALA A 81 1.01 -0.30 -7.13
N SER A 82 1.24 0.36 -6.01
CA SER A 82 1.73 -0.29 -4.78
C SER A 82 0.79 0.08 -3.64
N ILE A 83 0.71 -0.79 -2.63
CA ILE A 83 -0.08 -0.52 -1.44
C ILE A 83 0.37 -1.47 -0.33
N ALA A 84 0.34 -1.02 0.91
CA ALA A 84 0.82 -1.81 2.04
C ALA A 84 -0.19 -1.86 3.17
N LEU A 85 -0.08 -2.92 3.98
CA LEU A 85 -0.72 -3.01 5.28
C LEU A 85 0.38 -3.04 6.32
N CYS A 86 0.35 -2.12 7.26
CA CYS A 86 1.38 -1.97 8.28
C CYS A 86 0.74 -1.81 9.65
N ASP A 87 1.47 -2.21 10.70
CA ASP A 87 0.98 -2.05 12.06
C ASP A 87 0.81 -0.58 12.45
N PHE A 88 1.63 0.29 11.89
CA PHE A 88 1.54 1.73 12.16
C PHE A 88 1.99 2.51 10.94
N ASP A 89 1.64 3.79 10.93
CA ASP A 89 2.02 4.71 9.87
C ASP A 89 2.38 6.05 10.50
N ASP A 90 3.61 6.52 10.29
CA ASP A 90 4.17 7.82 10.68
C ASP A 90 4.03 8.26 12.14
N PHE A 91 2.84 8.14 12.74
CA PHE A 91 2.56 8.77 14.03
C PHE A 91 2.50 7.74 15.15
N GLU A 92 3.47 7.81 16.04
CA GLU A 92 3.55 6.92 17.19
C GLU A 92 2.30 6.98 18.08
N GLU A 93 1.72 8.16 18.21
CA GLU A 93 0.54 8.39 19.04
C GLU A 93 -0.71 7.67 18.52
N PHE A 94 -0.69 7.18 17.28
CA PHE A 94 -1.82 6.46 16.69
C PHE A 94 -1.57 4.97 16.55
N ARG A 95 -0.57 4.43 17.22
CA ARG A 95 -0.23 3.00 17.10
C ARG A 95 -1.29 2.06 17.63
N GLN A 96 -2.22 2.55 18.46
CA GLN A 96 -3.34 1.72 18.89
C GLN A 96 -4.31 1.42 17.75
N TYR A 97 -4.30 2.22 16.71
CA TYR A 97 -5.08 1.93 15.50
C TYR A 97 -4.23 1.09 14.58
N LYS A 98 -4.75 -0.05 14.14
CA LYS A 98 -4.01 -0.91 13.22
C LYS A 98 -4.93 -1.97 12.60
N PRO A 99 -4.58 -2.48 11.41
CA PRO A 99 -3.44 -2.05 10.61
C PRO A 99 -3.76 -0.81 9.77
N TRP A 100 -2.71 -0.22 9.25
CA TRP A 100 -2.79 0.97 8.42
C TRP A 100 -2.58 0.63 6.95
N ILE A 101 -3.36 1.27 6.09
CA ILE A 101 -3.05 1.30 4.66
C ILE A 101 -1.97 2.35 4.47
N ALA A 102 -0.88 1.96 3.85
CA ALA A 102 0.29 2.82 3.69
C ALA A 102 0.92 2.62 2.31
N ALA A 103 1.84 3.48 1.94
CA ALA A 103 2.61 3.38 0.69
C ALA A 103 1.74 3.19 -0.55
N PHE A 104 0.57 3.82 -0.56
CA PHE A 104 -0.39 3.70 -1.65
C PHE A 104 -0.02 4.66 -2.77
N VAL A 105 0.41 4.13 -3.90
CA VAL A 105 0.76 4.91 -5.07
C VAL A 105 0.18 4.26 -6.31
N VAL A 106 -0.51 5.03 -7.14
CA VAL A 106 -0.91 4.61 -8.48
C VAL A 106 0.10 5.20 -9.46
N ARG A 107 0.53 4.41 -10.43
CA ARG A 107 1.48 4.88 -11.44
C ARG A 107 0.95 6.16 -12.09
N GLU A 108 1.83 7.12 -12.28
CA GLU A 108 1.45 8.49 -12.63
C GLU A 108 0.56 8.57 -13.88
N ASP A 109 0.89 7.80 -14.91
CA ASP A 109 0.15 7.83 -16.17
C ASP A 109 -1.24 7.20 -16.08
N LEU A 110 -1.54 6.52 -14.95
CA LEU A 110 -2.82 5.84 -14.76
C LEU A 110 -3.72 6.54 -13.74
N ARG A 111 -3.28 7.66 -13.20
CA ARG A 111 -4.08 8.41 -12.24
C ARG A 111 -5.31 8.99 -12.93
N GLY A 112 -6.41 9.05 -12.20
CA GLY A 112 -7.67 9.55 -12.75
C GLY A 112 -8.41 8.55 -13.62
N THR A 113 -7.99 7.29 -13.66
CA THR A 113 -8.63 6.26 -14.49
C THR A 113 -9.48 5.28 -13.67
N GLY A 114 -9.61 5.50 -12.36
CA GLY A 114 -10.37 4.60 -11.50
C GLY A 114 -9.57 3.46 -10.92
N ILE A 115 -8.31 3.32 -11.26
CA ILE A 115 -7.46 2.25 -10.74
C ILE A 115 -7.30 2.36 -9.23
N GLY A 116 -7.14 3.57 -8.69
CA GLY A 116 -7.00 3.77 -7.25
C GLY A 116 -8.14 3.18 -6.45
N SER A 117 -9.39 3.38 -6.90
CA SER A 117 -10.56 2.79 -6.26
C SER A 117 -10.52 1.26 -6.28
N GLN A 118 -10.09 0.69 -7.40
CA GLN A 118 -9.98 -0.75 -7.53
C GLN A 118 -8.92 -1.32 -6.60
N VAL A 119 -7.78 -0.63 -6.47
CA VAL A 119 -6.70 -1.04 -5.59
C VAL A 119 -7.16 -1.03 -4.13
N LEU A 120 -7.90 0.01 -3.72
CA LEU A 120 -8.44 0.06 -2.36
C LEU A 120 -9.36 -1.13 -2.08
N LYS A 121 -10.21 -1.49 -3.03
CA LYS A 121 -11.07 -2.65 -2.86
C LYS A 121 -10.27 -3.95 -2.74
N LEU A 122 -9.19 -4.07 -3.50
CA LEU A 122 -8.34 -5.25 -3.43
C LEU A 122 -7.67 -5.37 -2.05
N ILE A 123 -7.14 -4.28 -1.51
CA ILE A 123 -6.48 -4.34 -0.21
C ILE A 123 -7.50 -4.56 0.91
N GLU A 124 -8.70 -4.00 0.80
CA GLU A 124 -9.77 -4.25 1.75
C GLU A 124 -10.18 -5.71 1.74
N GLN A 125 -10.28 -6.31 0.57
CA GLN A 125 -10.59 -7.72 0.45
C GLN A 125 -9.48 -8.59 1.05
N LYS A 126 -8.23 -8.20 0.83
CA LYS A 126 -7.08 -8.91 1.41
C LYS A 126 -7.13 -8.82 2.94
N ALA A 127 -7.48 -7.66 3.48
CA ALA A 127 -7.62 -7.49 4.92
C ALA A 127 -8.69 -8.43 5.48
N ILE A 128 -9.82 -8.56 4.78
CA ILE A 128 -10.87 -9.49 5.18
C ILE A 128 -10.35 -10.91 5.20
N GLU A 129 -9.57 -11.30 4.20
CA GLU A 129 -8.96 -12.64 4.14
C GLU A 129 -8.06 -12.93 5.33
N PHE A 130 -7.39 -11.89 5.86
CA PHE A 130 -6.56 -12.02 7.06
C PHE A 130 -7.36 -11.95 8.36
N GLY A 131 -8.69 -11.79 8.28
CA GLY A 131 -9.54 -11.66 9.47
C GLY A 131 -9.52 -10.27 10.09
N ILE A 132 -9.05 -9.27 9.37
CA ILE A 132 -8.98 -7.89 9.83
C ILE A 132 -10.36 -7.24 9.66
N LYS A 133 -10.85 -6.59 10.71
CA LYS A 133 -12.18 -5.96 10.70
C LYS A 133 -12.16 -4.49 10.37
N ARG A 134 -11.03 -3.82 10.57
CA ARG A 134 -10.88 -2.38 10.31
C ARG A 134 -9.50 -2.09 9.78
N VAL A 135 -9.43 -1.14 8.85
CA VAL A 135 -8.15 -0.61 8.38
C VAL A 135 -8.19 0.90 8.56
N TYR A 136 -7.03 1.50 8.72
CA TYR A 136 -6.87 2.93 8.98
C TYR A 136 -5.96 3.53 7.92
N LEU A 137 -6.14 4.81 7.65
CA LEU A 137 -5.20 5.55 6.82
C LEU A 137 -5.22 7.01 7.27
N TRP A 138 -4.17 7.76 6.91
CA TRP A 138 -4.21 9.20 7.09
C TRP A 138 -3.90 9.87 5.76
N THR A 139 -4.36 11.10 5.61
CA THR A 139 -4.17 11.87 4.39
C THR A 139 -4.18 13.34 4.72
N GLU A 140 -3.36 14.12 4.00
CA GLU A 140 -3.35 15.56 4.14
C GLU A 140 -4.43 16.21 3.28
N GLU A 141 -4.63 15.71 2.07
CA GLU A 141 -5.43 16.40 1.07
C GLU A 141 -6.58 15.60 0.48
N SER A 142 -6.65 14.30 0.74
CA SER A 142 -7.58 13.43 0.03
C SER A 142 -8.74 12.92 0.88
N ARG A 143 -9.11 13.68 1.91
CA ARG A 143 -10.17 13.28 2.83
C ARG A 143 -11.48 12.96 2.10
N ASN A 144 -11.88 13.81 1.15
CA ASN A 144 -13.13 13.60 0.41
C ASN A 144 -13.06 12.37 -0.49
N TYR A 145 -11.89 12.13 -1.08
CA TYR A 145 -11.67 10.94 -1.90
C TYR A 145 -11.98 9.67 -1.10
N TYR A 146 -11.43 9.58 0.10
CA TYR A 146 -11.61 8.39 0.94
C TYR A 146 -13.02 8.33 1.54
N ALA A 147 -13.59 9.48 1.90
CA ALA A 147 -14.95 9.52 2.43
C ALA A 147 -15.95 8.94 1.44
N LYS A 148 -15.79 9.24 0.15
CA LYS A 148 -16.66 8.69 -0.89
C LYS A 148 -16.55 7.18 -1.04
N ARG A 149 -15.47 6.60 -0.51
CA ARG A 149 -15.21 5.17 -0.57
C ARG A 149 -15.49 4.48 0.77
N GLY A 150 -16.22 5.15 1.65
CA GLY A 150 -16.70 4.56 2.89
C GLY A 150 -15.81 4.75 4.10
N TYR A 151 -14.75 5.54 3.99
CA TYR A 151 -13.86 5.80 5.11
C TYR A 151 -14.42 6.90 5.99
N GLN A 152 -14.32 6.71 7.29
CA GLN A 152 -14.85 7.66 8.26
C GLN A 152 -13.71 8.44 8.92
N TYR A 153 -13.93 9.74 9.07
CA TYR A 153 -12.98 10.59 9.76
C TYR A 153 -12.97 10.27 11.26
N ILE A 154 -11.80 10.08 11.83
CA ILE A 154 -11.66 9.82 13.27
C ILE A 154 -11.14 11.04 13.99
N LYS A 155 -10.00 11.57 13.55
CA LYS A 155 -9.45 12.77 14.17
C LYS A 155 -8.38 13.39 13.29
N LYS A 156 -8.12 14.66 13.54
CA LYS A 156 -7.11 15.40 12.83
C LYS A 156 -5.72 15.05 13.35
N CYS A 157 -4.79 14.87 12.43
CA CYS A 157 -3.39 14.62 12.76
C CYS A 157 -2.62 15.91 12.94
#